data_0d8651d2327e3d3255f85009fd2d4966
#
_entry.id   0d8651d2327e3d3255f85009fd2d4966
#
_cell.length_a   1.000
_cell.length_b   1.000
_cell.length_c   1.000
_cell.angle_alpha   90.00
_cell.angle_beta   90.00
_cell.angle_gamma   90.00
#
_symmetry.space_group_name_H-M   'P 1'
#
loop_
_entity.id
_entity.type
_entity.pdbx_description
1 polymer ?
#
loop_
_entity_poly.entity_id
_entity_poly.type
_entity_poly.pdbx_seq_one_letter_code
_entity_poly.pdbx_strand_id
1 'polypeptide(L)'
;MLKSYLKIIFRNLWKNKGYSAINIGGLAIGMGVAMLIGLWIYDELSFNRYFGNYGRIGQILQNRVEHGEKKTWFSLPVPYVEELKTHYAANFKRIVASTQTGENILTAGDTKLSCKGHFIEPEALEMFTVCMVKGSWAALHDQQGIVLSRSTAGSLFGKADPMNKIVKIDTDLNVKVTGIYEDFPQNTRFSDVQFMASWDYFLNKNRWMKDKKWDNHAIWIFTELADNTDFETASRAIRLSELNVIRKMDDMREEAGTRPEMWIHPMKDWHLYSDFRNGVAGEGAVKYVWMVGLIGFFVLLLACINFVNLSTARSEKRAREVGVRKAIGSMRMQLVGQFFSESLLVVVLSFVVALVGVALSLPWFNNLAAKQMVIPWANAYFWFCSAGFVLVTSVLAGSYPAIYLTSFQPVKVLKGSGGSLRTHFGRFGYTPRQVLVILQFTISVTLIICTGIVYKQIRFARERPVGYSRDGLLMIPMKTTDFYGKTDIIRTELKNTGVVEEVAESQSPITGVWSSNEGFSWKGMPEGLAETFATLTVSPEYAKTVGWEFVSGRNFSKDFASDTSGFIINESAARLLGVSDPVGMVVSWKSQWMTDNIQKQFTVLGVVKDMVMESPFAPVKPTVFFSSVLPTGSISN
;
A
#
# COMPACT_ATOMS: atom_id res chain seq x y z
N MET A 1 -17.37 50.48 10.05
CA MET A 1 -18.40 49.54 9.58
C MET A 1 -18.15 48.08 10.04
N LEU A 2 -16.97 47.50 9.84
CA LEU A 2 -16.65 46.08 10.20
C LEU A 2 -16.90 45.77 11.69
N LYS A 3 -16.43 46.63 12.63
CA LYS A 3 -16.64 46.47 14.08
C LYS A 3 -18.13 46.43 14.46
N SER A 4 -18.98 47.22 13.80
CA SER A 4 -20.41 47.27 14.06
C SER A 4 -21.09 46.00 13.55
N TYR A 5 -20.71 45.49 12.39
CA TYR A 5 -21.20 44.21 11.85
C TYR A 5 -20.83 43.03 12.76
N LEU A 6 -19.58 42.92 13.20
CA LEU A 6 -19.11 41.87 14.12
C LEU A 6 -19.91 41.88 15.43
N LYS A 7 -20.15 43.06 16.03
CA LYS A 7 -20.92 43.19 17.29
C LYS A 7 -22.38 42.73 17.11
N ILE A 8 -23.01 43.05 15.98
CA ILE A 8 -24.37 42.63 15.64
C ILE A 8 -24.44 41.12 15.45
N ILE A 9 -23.46 40.54 14.71
CA ILE A 9 -23.40 39.10 14.43
C ILE A 9 -23.20 38.30 15.74
N PHE A 10 -22.26 38.72 16.61
CA PHE A 10 -22.01 38.07 17.90
C PHE A 10 -23.26 38.08 18.80
N ARG A 11 -23.95 39.23 18.86
CA ARG A 11 -25.20 39.35 19.63
C ARG A 11 -26.32 38.48 19.08
N ASN A 12 -26.36 38.29 17.76
CA ASN A 12 -27.33 37.46 17.08
C ASN A 12 -27.07 35.96 17.31
N LEU A 13 -25.83 35.54 17.32
CA LEU A 13 -25.40 34.18 17.66
C LEU A 13 -25.73 33.84 19.11
N TRP A 14 -25.47 34.76 20.03
CA TRP A 14 -25.76 34.58 21.46
C TRP A 14 -27.25 34.54 21.78
N LYS A 15 -28.07 35.36 21.09
CA LYS A 15 -29.53 35.38 21.26
C LYS A 15 -30.20 34.08 20.78
N ASN A 16 -29.58 33.36 19.84
CA ASN A 16 -30.12 32.15 19.22
C ASN A 16 -29.21 30.93 19.42
N LYS A 17 -28.81 30.66 20.66
CA LYS A 17 -27.79 29.66 21.03
C LYS A 17 -27.98 28.28 20.37
N GLY A 18 -29.20 27.70 20.45
CA GLY A 18 -29.47 26.37 19.88
C GLY A 18 -29.29 26.31 18.36
N TYR A 19 -29.80 27.31 17.65
CA TYR A 19 -29.64 27.40 16.19
C TYR A 19 -28.16 27.59 15.78
N SER A 20 -27.46 28.47 16.50
CA SER A 20 -26.03 28.72 16.22
C SER A 20 -25.17 27.49 16.50
N ALA A 21 -25.46 26.77 17.61
CA ALA A 21 -24.76 25.54 17.96
C ALA A 21 -24.95 24.43 16.90
N ILE A 22 -26.20 24.23 16.43
CA ILE A 22 -26.49 23.22 15.39
C ILE A 22 -25.82 23.58 14.08
N ASN A 23 -25.81 24.85 13.66
CA ASN A 23 -25.17 25.29 12.43
C ASN A 23 -23.65 25.21 12.50
N ILE A 24 -23.05 25.73 13.57
CA ILE A 24 -21.58 25.70 13.77
C ILE A 24 -21.14 24.26 13.95
N GLY A 25 -21.82 23.46 14.78
CA GLY A 25 -21.46 22.06 15.02
C GLY A 25 -21.60 21.19 13.78
N GLY A 26 -22.72 21.29 13.06
CA GLY A 26 -22.95 20.54 11.84
C GLY A 26 -21.92 20.86 10.73
N LEU A 27 -21.61 22.15 10.56
CA LEU A 27 -20.60 22.57 9.59
C LEU A 27 -19.18 22.18 10.06
N ALA A 28 -18.90 22.29 11.36
CA ALA A 28 -17.61 21.88 11.93
C ALA A 28 -17.32 20.39 11.75
N ILE A 29 -18.33 19.53 11.92
CA ILE A 29 -18.19 18.08 11.66
C ILE A 29 -17.86 17.85 10.19
N GLY A 30 -18.61 18.45 9.25
CA GLY A 30 -18.33 18.29 7.83
C GLY A 30 -16.95 18.82 7.41
N MET A 31 -16.56 19.99 7.93
CA MET A 31 -15.23 20.56 7.70
C MET A 31 -14.13 19.69 8.33
N GLY A 32 -14.34 19.17 9.53
CA GLY A 32 -13.39 18.30 10.23
C GLY A 32 -13.13 17.00 9.48
N VAL A 33 -14.19 16.34 9.00
CA VAL A 33 -14.06 15.13 8.17
C VAL A 33 -13.33 15.45 6.84
N ALA A 34 -13.71 16.54 6.17
CA ALA A 34 -13.04 16.97 4.95
C ALA A 34 -11.54 17.30 5.19
N MET A 35 -11.19 17.87 6.34
CA MET A 35 -9.79 18.13 6.72
C MET A 35 -9.01 16.83 6.99
N LEU A 36 -9.59 15.86 7.71
CA LEU A 36 -8.94 14.55 7.94
C LEU A 36 -8.68 13.83 6.61
N ILE A 37 -9.67 13.84 5.72
CA ILE A 37 -9.52 13.29 4.36
C ILE A 37 -8.45 14.08 3.58
N GLY A 38 -8.43 15.40 3.68
CA GLY A 38 -7.44 16.25 3.04
C GLY A 38 -6.00 15.98 3.53
N LEU A 39 -5.82 15.76 4.84
CA LEU A 39 -4.53 15.36 5.41
C LEU A 39 -4.09 13.99 4.91
N TRP A 40 -5.02 13.04 4.83
CA TRP A 40 -4.74 11.71 4.28
C TRP A 40 -4.34 11.78 2.80
N ILE A 41 -5.09 12.52 1.98
CA ILE A 41 -4.76 12.74 0.55
C ILE A 41 -3.39 13.41 0.41
N TYR A 42 -3.08 14.39 1.26
CA TYR A 42 -1.77 15.04 1.25
C TYR A 42 -0.64 14.04 1.57
N ASP A 43 -0.83 13.17 2.56
CA ASP A 43 0.13 12.11 2.90
C ASP A 43 0.35 11.16 1.72
N GLU A 44 -0.73 10.67 1.06
CA GLU A 44 -0.67 9.81 -0.11
C GLU A 44 0.05 10.46 -1.31
N LEU A 45 -0.25 11.74 -1.59
CA LEU A 45 0.34 12.48 -2.72
C LEU A 45 1.76 13.00 -2.44
N SER A 46 2.16 13.06 -1.17
CA SER A 46 3.50 13.49 -0.75
C SER A 46 4.48 12.34 -0.54
N PHE A 47 4.07 11.10 -0.88
CA PHE A 47 4.89 9.92 -0.71
C PHE A 47 6.25 10.05 -1.40
N ASN A 48 7.33 9.63 -0.73
CA ASN A 48 8.73 9.75 -1.16
C ASN A 48 9.29 11.17 -1.30
N ARG A 49 8.53 12.24 -1.07
CA ARG A 49 9.05 13.62 -1.17
C ARG A 49 10.10 13.97 -0.10
N TYR A 50 10.31 13.09 0.86
CA TYR A 50 11.39 13.18 1.82
C TYR A 50 12.77 13.19 1.13
N PHE A 51 12.94 12.43 0.05
CA PHE A 51 14.20 12.32 -0.67
C PHE A 51 14.41 13.54 -1.58
N GLY A 52 15.53 14.27 -1.41
CA GLY A 52 15.80 15.51 -2.14
C GLY A 52 15.78 15.33 -3.66
N ASN A 53 16.25 14.19 -4.15
CA ASN A 53 16.33 13.87 -5.58
C ASN A 53 15.15 13.03 -6.10
N TYR A 54 14.02 12.91 -5.34
CA TYR A 54 12.92 12.00 -5.68
C TYR A 54 12.35 12.18 -7.11
N GLY A 55 12.43 13.38 -7.65
CA GLY A 55 11.97 13.69 -9.01
C GLY A 55 12.87 13.14 -10.13
N ARG A 56 14.06 12.63 -9.78
CA ARG A 56 15.08 12.12 -10.72
C ARG A 56 15.47 10.66 -10.43
N ILE A 57 15.00 10.08 -9.33
CA ILE A 57 15.24 8.70 -8.97
C ILE A 57 14.16 7.82 -9.59
N GLY A 58 14.58 6.67 -10.13
CA GLY A 58 13.69 5.63 -10.62
C GLY A 58 14.22 4.24 -10.31
N GLN A 59 13.35 3.26 -10.38
CA GLN A 59 13.69 1.83 -10.33
C GLN A 59 13.58 1.26 -11.74
N ILE A 60 14.56 0.48 -12.15
CA ILE A 60 14.49 -0.22 -13.43
C ILE A 60 13.60 -1.44 -13.25
N LEU A 61 12.64 -1.59 -14.14
CA LEU A 61 11.70 -2.70 -14.23
C LEU A 61 11.84 -3.39 -15.58
N GLN A 62 11.48 -4.67 -15.60
CA GLN A 62 11.49 -5.50 -16.79
C GLN A 62 10.06 -5.90 -17.15
N ASN A 63 9.68 -5.66 -18.39
CA ASN A 63 8.49 -6.25 -18.99
C ASN A 63 8.88 -7.46 -19.81
N ARG A 64 8.24 -8.60 -19.60
CA ARG A 64 8.48 -9.84 -20.33
C ARG A 64 7.18 -10.53 -20.71
N VAL A 65 7.19 -11.27 -21.79
CA VAL A 65 6.02 -12.02 -22.25
C VAL A 65 6.08 -13.43 -21.68
N GLU A 66 5.13 -13.77 -20.84
CA GLU A 66 4.94 -15.09 -20.26
C GLU A 66 3.54 -15.59 -20.60
N HIS A 67 3.43 -16.78 -21.22
CA HIS A 67 2.14 -17.37 -21.64
C HIS A 67 1.26 -16.42 -22.49
N GLY A 68 1.88 -15.59 -23.32
CA GLY A 68 1.18 -14.61 -24.16
C GLY A 68 0.74 -13.33 -23.46
N GLU A 69 0.95 -13.22 -22.14
CA GLU A 69 0.69 -12.02 -21.36
C GLU A 69 1.98 -11.27 -21.05
N LYS A 70 1.92 -9.94 -21.10
CA LYS A 70 3.06 -9.10 -20.75
C LYS A 70 3.03 -8.79 -19.25
N LYS A 71 3.99 -9.35 -18.50
CA LYS A 71 4.15 -9.15 -17.05
C LYS A 71 5.29 -8.21 -16.75
N THR A 72 5.19 -7.49 -15.63
CA THR A 72 6.22 -6.56 -15.14
C THR A 72 6.93 -7.16 -13.93
N TRP A 73 8.25 -7.24 -14.01
CA TRP A 73 9.13 -7.76 -12.97
C TRP A 73 9.95 -6.65 -12.34
N PHE A 74 10.10 -6.70 -11.01
CA PHE A 74 10.88 -5.74 -10.23
C PHE A 74 12.33 -6.17 -10.03
N SER A 75 12.56 -7.48 -10.08
CA SER A 75 13.88 -8.07 -9.87
C SER A 75 14.57 -8.29 -11.20
N LEU A 76 15.88 -8.05 -11.23
CA LEU A 76 16.72 -8.03 -12.41
C LEU A 76 17.97 -8.90 -12.20
N PRO A 77 18.63 -9.34 -13.27
CA PRO A 77 19.86 -10.10 -13.16
C PRO A 77 21.04 -9.23 -12.73
N VAL A 78 21.93 -9.79 -11.90
CA VAL A 78 23.13 -9.07 -11.38
C VAL A 78 24.02 -8.48 -12.48
N PRO A 79 24.33 -9.20 -13.58
CA PRO A 79 25.20 -8.67 -14.65
C PRO A 79 24.62 -7.43 -15.35
N TYR A 80 23.32 -7.19 -15.25
CA TYR A 80 22.69 -6.04 -15.88
C TYR A 80 23.19 -4.69 -15.33
N VAL A 81 23.65 -4.66 -14.07
CA VAL A 81 24.26 -3.46 -13.46
C VAL A 81 25.50 -3.02 -14.22
N GLU A 82 26.36 -3.98 -14.56
CA GLU A 82 27.60 -3.73 -15.29
C GLU A 82 27.32 -3.30 -16.75
N GLU A 83 26.34 -3.92 -17.38
CA GLU A 83 25.86 -3.53 -18.73
C GLU A 83 25.42 -2.07 -18.74
N LEU A 84 24.62 -1.65 -17.75
CA LEU A 84 24.14 -0.28 -17.62
C LEU A 84 25.31 0.71 -17.37
N LYS A 85 26.21 0.38 -16.45
CA LYS A 85 27.38 1.22 -16.12
C LYS A 85 28.35 1.37 -17.27
N THR A 86 28.47 0.34 -18.13
CA THR A 86 29.41 0.33 -19.26
C THR A 86 28.85 1.00 -20.52
N HIS A 87 27.60 0.69 -20.89
CA HIS A 87 27.06 1.08 -22.18
C HIS A 87 26.02 2.22 -22.13
N TYR A 88 25.43 2.47 -20.96
CA TYR A 88 24.32 3.42 -20.81
C TYR A 88 24.59 4.52 -19.78
N ALA A 89 25.82 4.63 -19.26
CA ALA A 89 26.20 5.59 -18.21
C ALA A 89 25.84 7.04 -18.52
N ALA A 90 25.83 7.44 -19.80
CA ALA A 90 25.50 8.81 -20.20
C ALA A 90 24.07 9.25 -19.79
N ASN A 91 23.15 8.31 -19.57
CA ASN A 91 21.77 8.61 -19.16
C ASN A 91 21.61 8.75 -17.64
N PHE A 92 22.60 8.34 -16.87
CA PHE A 92 22.50 8.19 -15.42
C PHE A 92 23.62 8.93 -14.71
N LYS A 93 23.26 9.60 -13.64
CA LYS A 93 24.25 10.16 -12.69
C LYS A 93 24.76 9.08 -11.74
N ARG A 94 23.86 8.18 -11.32
CA ARG A 94 24.16 7.04 -10.46
C ARG A 94 23.31 5.83 -10.85
N ILE A 95 23.91 4.65 -10.72
CA ILE A 95 23.23 3.36 -10.87
C ILE A 95 23.59 2.56 -9.61
N VAL A 96 22.59 2.05 -8.91
CA VAL A 96 22.76 1.39 -7.60
C VAL A 96 22.07 0.05 -7.60
N ALA A 97 22.83 -1.01 -7.36
CA ALA A 97 22.31 -2.34 -7.06
C ALA A 97 21.89 -2.45 -5.60
N SER A 98 20.82 -3.19 -5.36
CA SER A 98 20.31 -3.48 -4.02
C SER A 98 19.68 -4.86 -3.97
N THR A 99 19.76 -5.53 -2.81
CA THR A 99 18.85 -6.64 -2.52
C THR A 99 17.40 -6.12 -2.39
N GLN A 100 16.45 -7.01 -2.42
CA GLN A 100 15.11 -6.72 -1.93
C GLN A 100 15.18 -6.43 -0.42
N THR A 101 14.15 -5.76 0.14
CA THR A 101 14.05 -5.57 1.59
C THR A 101 13.99 -6.93 2.27
N GLY A 102 15.05 -7.28 2.95
CA GLY A 102 15.18 -8.52 3.71
C GLY A 102 15.03 -8.26 5.21
N GLU A 103 14.57 -9.26 5.92
CA GLU A 103 14.53 -9.24 7.38
C GLU A 103 15.65 -10.13 7.90
N ASN A 104 16.59 -9.56 8.67
CA ASN A 104 17.78 -10.20 9.18
C ASN A 104 17.89 -9.99 10.70
N ILE A 105 18.60 -10.89 11.39
CA ILE A 105 18.87 -10.76 12.81
C ILE A 105 20.17 -9.98 13.01
N LEU A 106 20.07 -8.78 13.59
CA LEU A 106 21.24 -8.00 14.00
C LEU A 106 21.58 -8.34 15.44
N THR A 107 22.84 -8.74 15.69
CA THR A 107 23.35 -9.09 17.02
C THR A 107 24.49 -8.17 17.42
N ALA A 108 24.37 -7.52 18.58
CA ALA A 108 25.42 -6.71 19.20
C ALA A 108 25.58 -7.12 20.67
N GLY A 109 26.67 -7.81 21.00
CA GLY A 109 26.81 -8.46 22.31
C GLY A 109 25.69 -9.47 22.57
N ASP A 110 24.94 -9.29 23.64
CA ASP A 110 23.80 -10.16 24.00
C ASP A 110 22.47 -9.72 23.38
N THR A 111 22.43 -8.53 22.77
CA THR A 111 21.20 -7.98 22.18
C THR A 111 21.02 -8.51 20.77
N LYS A 112 19.84 -9.09 20.50
CA LYS A 112 19.42 -9.56 19.18
C LYS A 112 18.12 -8.88 18.76
N LEU A 113 18.10 -8.32 17.55
CA LEU A 113 16.92 -7.68 16.98
C LEU A 113 16.65 -8.21 15.57
N SER A 114 15.40 -8.53 15.26
CA SER A 114 14.97 -8.75 13.88
C SER A 114 14.76 -7.40 13.21
N CYS A 115 15.53 -7.10 12.17
CA CYS A 115 15.57 -5.82 11.50
C CYS A 115 15.39 -5.99 9.98
N LYS A 116 14.62 -5.11 9.38
CA LYS A 116 14.51 -5.03 7.93
C LYS A 116 15.59 -4.14 7.35
N GLY A 117 16.21 -4.55 6.25
CA GLY A 117 17.24 -3.76 5.62
C GLY A 117 17.61 -4.22 4.22
N HIS A 118 18.62 -3.57 3.68
CA HIS A 118 19.15 -3.82 2.35
C HIS A 118 20.66 -4.01 2.40
N PHE A 119 21.15 -4.89 1.53
CA PHE A 119 22.53 -4.83 1.07
C PHE A 119 22.53 -4.01 -0.21
N ILE A 120 23.26 -2.88 -0.23
CA ILE A 120 23.13 -1.86 -1.25
C ILE A 120 24.49 -1.23 -1.60
N GLU A 121 24.66 -0.82 -2.85
CA GLU A 121 25.88 -0.13 -3.28
C GLU A 121 26.07 1.22 -2.56
N PRO A 122 27.33 1.64 -2.30
CA PRO A 122 27.64 2.81 -1.47
C PRO A 122 26.98 4.12 -1.91
N GLU A 123 26.83 4.31 -3.21
CA GLU A 123 26.25 5.52 -3.81
C GLU A 123 24.78 5.73 -3.46
N ALA A 124 24.12 4.73 -2.88
CA ALA A 124 22.73 4.81 -2.45
C ALA A 124 22.50 5.89 -1.40
N LEU A 125 23.41 6.04 -0.44
CA LEU A 125 23.24 7.02 0.63
C LEU A 125 23.18 8.46 0.09
N GLU A 126 23.97 8.75 -0.92
CA GLU A 126 23.96 10.06 -1.60
C GLU A 126 22.78 10.18 -2.57
N MET A 127 22.49 9.14 -3.37
CA MET A 127 21.35 9.10 -4.29
C MET A 127 20.04 9.42 -3.57
N PHE A 128 19.78 8.75 -2.46
CA PHE A 128 18.58 8.93 -1.65
C PHE A 128 18.69 10.13 -0.67
N THR A 129 19.78 10.90 -0.72
CA THR A 129 19.99 12.05 0.19
C THR A 129 19.71 11.69 1.65
N VAL A 130 20.24 10.54 2.10
CA VAL A 130 19.99 10.02 3.44
C VAL A 130 20.49 11.00 4.51
N CYS A 131 19.62 11.34 5.46
CA CYS A 131 19.96 12.26 6.54
C CYS A 131 20.83 11.54 7.59
N MET A 132 22.15 11.74 7.50
CA MET A 132 23.11 11.12 8.42
C MET A 132 23.16 11.86 9.76
N VAL A 133 23.03 11.13 10.87
CA VAL A 133 23.20 11.62 12.25
C VAL A 133 24.66 11.54 12.66
N LYS A 134 25.33 10.43 12.31
CA LYS A 134 26.77 10.20 12.51
C LYS A 134 27.34 9.52 11.28
N GLY A 135 28.61 9.79 10.97
CA GLY A 135 29.24 9.33 9.75
C GLY A 135 28.92 10.23 8.55
N SER A 136 29.10 9.71 7.34
CA SER A 136 28.87 10.44 6.07
C SER A 136 28.28 9.51 5.03
N TRP A 137 27.92 10.01 3.87
CA TRP A 137 27.46 9.19 2.73
C TRP A 137 28.52 8.19 2.23
N ALA A 138 29.80 8.41 2.57
CA ALA A 138 30.88 7.46 2.28
C ALA A 138 30.91 6.22 3.21
N ALA A 139 30.01 6.13 4.18
CA ALA A 139 30.00 5.08 5.22
C ALA A 139 29.98 3.65 4.65
N LEU A 140 29.31 3.42 3.51
CA LEU A 140 29.21 2.09 2.87
C LEU A 140 30.34 1.78 1.89
N HIS A 141 31.31 2.69 1.65
CA HIS A 141 32.55 2.37 0.94
C HIS A 141 33.48 1.46 1.76
N ASP A 142 33.28 1.41 3.09
CA ASP A 142 33.90 0.34 3.90
C ASP A 142 33.21 -0.99 3.52
N GLN A 143 33.99 -1.93 2.98
CA GLN A 143 33.45 -3.21 2.50
C GLN A 143 32.71 -4.00 3.59
N GLN A 144 33.03 -3.80 4.85
CA GLN A 144 32.32 -4.40 5.99
C GLN A 144 31.45 -3.38 6.73
N GLY A 145 31.07 -2.27 6.08
CA GLY A 145 30.28 -1.21 6.67
C GLY A 145 28.80 -1.55 6.78
N ILE A 146 28.19 -1.11 7.90
CA ILE A 146 26.75 -1.06 8.09
C ILE A 146 26.37 0.32 8.61
N VAL A 147 25.30 0.89 8.07
CA VAL A 147 24.64 2.06 8.63
C VAL A 147 23.31 1.66 9.25
N LEU A 148 23.03 2.18 10.43
CA LEU A 148 21.84 1.85 11.21
C LEU A 148 20.91 3.04 11.31
N SER A 149 19.60 2.81 11.34
CA SER A 149 18.67 3.86 11.73
C SER A 149 18.89 4.26 13.20
N ARG A 150 18.52 5.49 13.56
CA ARG A 150 18.68 6.02 14.91
C ARG A 150 17.98 5.13 15.94
N SER A 151 16.77 4.71 15.66
CA SER A 151 15.99 3.84 16.55
C SER A 151 16.63 2.47 16.73
N THR A 152 17.14 1.86 15.65
CA THR A 152 17.84 0.57 15.68
C THR A 152 19.16 0.66 16.44
N ALA A 153 19.94 1.71 16.20
CA ALA A 153 21.17 1.95 16.97
C ALA A 153 20.90 2.12 18.45
N GLY A 154 19.84 2.85 18.82
CA GLY A 154 19.40 2.99 20.21
C GLY A 154 18.96 1.66 20.84
N SER A 155 18.26 0.81 20.10
CA SER A 155 17.79 -0.49 20.57
C SER A 155 18.91 -1.51 20.75
N LEU A 156 19.93 -1.49 19.87
CA LEU A 156 21.08 -2.42 19.96
C LEU A 156 22.11 -2.00 21.02
N PHE A 157 22.37 -0.70 21.18
CA PHE A 157 23.50 -0.21 21.98
C PHE A 157 23.09 0.64 23.18
N GLY A 158 21.79 0.92 23.33
CA GLY A 158 21.28 1.77 24.41
C GLY A 158 21.90 3.18 24.33
N LYS A 159 22.57 3.60 25.40
CA LYS A 159 23.26 4.90 25.53
C LYS A 159 24.71 4.88 25.03
N ALA A 160 25.26 3.71 24.72
CA ALA A 160 26.63 3.57 24.27
C ALA A 160 26.79 4.06 22.81
N ASP A 161 27.95 4.65 22.49
CA ASP A 161 28.24 5.05 21.12
C ASP A 161 28.37 3.81 20.22
N PRO A 162 27.52 3.66 19.18
CA PRO A 162 27.56 2.51 18.29
C PRO A 162 28.66 2.59 17.23
N MET A 163 29.27 3.76 17.00
CA MET A 163 30.29 3.93 15.95
C MET A 163 31.47 2.98 16.13
N ASN A 164 31.92 2.38 15.03
CA ASN A 164 33.01 1.40 14.95
C ASN A 164 32.81 0.09 15.74
N LYS A 165 31.64 -0.14 16.32
CA LYS A 165 31.33 -1.42 16.95
C LYS A 165 30.94 -2.47 15.90
N ILE A 166 31.20 -3.73 16.24
CA ILE A 166 30.85 -4.87 15.39
C ILE A 166 29.41 -5.28 15.67
N VAL A 167 28.66 -5.46 14.60
CA VAL A 167 27.33 -6.07 14.57
C VAL A 167 27.41 -7.32 13.72
N LYS A 168 26.80 -8.39 14.18
CA LYS A 168 26.68 -9.62 13.42
C LYS A 168 25.30 -9.64 12.74
N ILE A 169 25.27 -9.82 11.43
CA ILE A 169 24.04 -10.04 10.66
C ILE A 169 23.87 -11.55 10.50
N ASP A 170 22.74 -12.06 10.96
CA ASP A 170 22.40 -13.48 11.00
C ASP A 170 23.49 -14.29 11.72
N THR A 171 24.01 -15.37 11.08
CA THR A 171 24.98 -16.28 11.71
C THR A 171 26.44 -16.03 11.33
N ASP A 172 26.71 -15.33 10.24
CA ASP A 172 28.05 -15.36 9.60
C ASP A 172 28.59 -14.03 9.07
N LEU A 173 27.77 -12.97 9.00
CA LEU A 173 28.22 -11.68 8.50
C LEU A 173 28.58 -10.73 9.65
N ASN A 174 29.87 -10.50 9.88
CA ASN A 174 30.35 -9.51 10.84
C ASN A 174 30.61 -8.18 10.12
N VAL A 175 29.91 -7.12 10.53
CA VAL A 175 29.97 -5.78 9.95
C VAL A 175 30.28 -4.76 11.01
N LYS A 176 30.91 -3.65 10.62
CA LYS A 176 31.26 -2.54 11.49
C LYS A 176 30.28 -1.38 11.30
N VAL A 177 29.77 -0.81 12.36
CA VAL A 177 28.92 0.38 12.29
C VAL A 177 29.74 1.57 11.81
N THR A 178 29.47 2.04 10.61
CA THR A 178 30.17 3.14 9.93
C THR A 178 29.32 4.40 9.83
N GLY A 179 28.03 4.32 10.18
CA GLY A 179 27.15 5.48 10.21
C GLY A 179 25.82 5.22 10.88
N ILE A 180 25.15 6.32 11.24
CA ILE A 180 23.79 6.34 11.78
C ILE A 180 23.00 7.36 10.96
N TYR A 181 21.80 6.97 10.53
CA TYR A 181 20.88 7.86 9.81
C TYR A 181 19.57 8.07 10.59
N GLU A 182 18.86 9.18 10.31
CA GLU A 182 17.52 9.42 10.84
C GLU A 182 16.54 8.39 10.29
N ASP A 183 15.62 7.91 11.13
CA ASP A 183 14.58 6.99 10.70
C ASP A 183 13.77 7.59 9.54
N PHE A 184 13.50 6.79 8.53
CA PHE A 184 12.72 7.25 7.39
C PHE A 184 11.26 7.52 7.79
N PRO A 185 10.65 8.60 7.27
CA PRO A 185 9.23 8.86 7.50
C PRO A 185 8.34 7.74 6.98
N GLN A 186 7.18 7.57 7.61
CA GLN A 186 6.20 6.53 7.25
C GLN A 186 5.67 6.65 5.81
N ASN A 187 5.63 7.86 5.25
CA ASN A 187 5.22 8.13 3.87
C ASN A 187 6.37 8.01 2.86
N THR A 188 7.24 7.02 3.07
CA THR A 188 8.31 6.66 2.12
C THR A 188 8.33 5.15 1.87
N ARG A 189 8.85 4.74 0.70
CA ARG A 189 9.04 3.33 0.34
C ARG A 189 9.98 2.58 1.29
N PHE A 190 10.88 3.31 1.93
CA PHE A 190 11.92 2.77 2.81
C PHE A 190 11.58 2.96 4.31
N SER A 191 10.33 3.27 4.65
CA SER A 191 9.90 3.56 6.03
C SER A 191 10.20 2.44 7.03
N ASP A 192 10.29 1.20 6.58
CA ASP A 192 10.60 0.03 7.41
C ASP A 192 12.07 -0.42 7.33
N VAL A 193 12.90 0.31 6.59
CA VAL A 193 14.34 0.02 6.48
C VAL A 193 15.06 0.52 7.73
N GLN A 194 15.66 -0.42 8.46
CA GLN A 194 16.31 -0.21 9.73
C GLN A 194 17.83 -0.27 9.65
N PHE A 195 18.37 -0.88 8.57
CA PHE A 195 19.80 -0.90 8.28
C PHE A 195 20.05 -0.92 6.77
N MET A 196 21.22 -0.45 6.37
CA MET A 196 21.79 -0.66 5.04
C MET A 196 23.24 -1.14 5.23
N ALA A 197 23.61 -2.20 4.50
CA ALA A 197 24.93 -2.82 4.59
C ALA A 197 25.59 -2.92 3.22
N SER A 198 26.91 -3.12 3.21
CA SER A 198 27.70 -3.16 1.98
C SER A 198 27.26 -4.26 1.02
N TRP A 199 26.97 -3.87 -0.22
CA TRP A 199 26.68 -4.75 -1.34
C TRP A 199 27.83 -5.71 -1.66
N ASP A 200 29.06 -5.21 -1.71
CA ASP A 200 30.23 -6.00 -2.04
C ASP A 200 30.47 -7.13 -1.03
N TYR A 201 30.25 -6.83 0.25
CA TYR A 201 30.38 -7.85 1.29
C TYR A 201 29.32 -8.95 1.15
N PHE A 202 28.11 -8.57 0.84
CA PHE A 202 27.03 -9.51 0.56
C PHE A 202 27.32 -10.40 -0.64
N LEU A 203 27.75 -9.82 -1.77
CA LEU A 203 28.15 -10.57 -2.98
C LEU A 203 29.30 -11.55 -2.71
N ASN A 204 30.29 -11.12 -1.90
CA ASN A 204 31.44 -11.97 -1.57
C ASN A 204 31.03 -13.22 -0.79
N LYS A 205 30.00 -13.14 0.03
CA LYS A 205 29.45 -14.27 0.79
C LYS A 205 28.48 -15.13 -0.01
N ASN A 206 27.76 -14.53 -0.94
CA ASN A 206 26.77 -15.22 -1.77
C ASN A 206 27.35 -15.54 -3.16
N ARG A 207 28.20 -16.57 -3.23
CA ARG A 207 28.91 -16.96 -4.45
C ARG A 207 28.00 -17.22 -5.64
N TRP A 208 26.81 -17.78 -5.42
CA TRP A 208 25.83 -18.06 -6.47
C TRP A 208 25.37 -16.78 -7.22
N MET A 209 25.38 -15.62 -6.57
CA MET A 209 25.11 -14.34 -7.21
C MET A 209 26.31 -13.81 -8.00
N LYS A 210 27.53 -14.23 -7.63
CA LYS A 210 28.75 -13.85 -8.36
C LYS A 210 28.88 -14.50 -9.73
N ASP A 211 28.26 -15.66 -9.94
CA ASP A 211 28.32 -16.39 -11.22
C ASP A 211 27.64 -15.62 -12.36
N LYS A 212 27.11 -14.42 -12.06
CA LYS A 212 26.62 -13.40 -13.02
C LYS A 212 25.75 -14.01 -14.14
N LYS A 213 24.84 -14.89 -13.78
CA LYS A 213 23.90 -15.49 -14.73
C LYS A 213 22.77 -14.52 -15.06
N TRP A 214 22.44 -14.43 -16.34
CA TRP A 214 21.38 -13.54 -16.84
C TRP A 214 19.96 -14.07 -16.58
N ASP A 215 19.80 -15.34 -16.27
CA ASP A 215 18.54 -16.00 -15.91
C ASP A 215 18.15 -15.82 -14.42
N ASN A 216 19.05 -15.24 -13.62
CA ASN A 216 18.84 -15.08 -12.17
C ASN A 216 18.40 -13.65 -11.80
N HIS A 217 17.12 -13.45 -11.68
CA HIS A 217 16.48 -12.16 -11.34
C HIS A 217 16.38 -11.98 -9.82
N ALA A 218 17.45 -11.54 -9.18
CA ALA A 218 17.56 -11.52 -7.71
C ALA A 218 17.69 -10.13 -7.09
N ILE A 219 17.94 -9.09 -7.89
CA ILE A 219 18.28 -7.75 -7.38
C ILE A 219 17.32 -6.66 -7.86
N TRP A 220 17.28 -5.58 -7.10
CA TRP A 220 16.70 -4.31 -7.53
C TRP A 220 17.79 -3.37 -8.04
N ILE A 221 17.47 -2.59 -9.04
CA ILE A 221 18.36 -1.55 -9.57
C ILE A 221 17.66 -0.22 -9.49
N PHE A 222 18.25 0.70 -8.73
CA PHE A 222 17.83 2.08 -8.65
C PHE A 222 18.75 2.97 -9.48
N THR A 223 18.20 4.01 -10.06
CA THR A 223 18.95 4.96 -10.90
C THR A 223 18.59 6.39 -10.56
N GLU A 224 19.59 7.28 -10.61
CA GLU A 224 19.42 8.72 -10.64
C GLU A 224 19.74 9.20 -12.04
N LEU A 225 18.81 9.90 -12.68
CA LEU A 225 18.99 10.39 -14.05
C LEU A 225 20.10 11.46 -14.14
N ALA A 226 20.80 11.51 -15.26
CA ALA A 226 21.74 12.58 -15.61
C ALA A 226 20.97 13.91 -15.81
N ASP A 227 21.63 15.05 -15.61
CA ASP A 227 20.98 16.38 -15.55
C ASP A 227 20.18 16.75 -16.81
N ASN A 228 20.58 16.24 -17.96
CA ASN A 228 19.98 16.56 -19.27
C ASN A 228 19.10 15.43 -19.81
N THR A 229 18.64 14.52 -18.95
CA THR A 229 17.86 13.33 -19.38
C THR A 229 16.55 13.24 -18.59
N ASP A 230 15.48 12.86 -19.25
CA ASP A 230 14.21 12.51 -18.64
C ASP A 230 13.97 10.98 -18.61
N PHE A 231 12.95 10.55 -17.86
CA PHE A 231 12.62 9.13 -17.69
C PHE A 231 12.23 8.44 -19.00
N GLU A 232 11.58 9.16 -19.91
CA GLU A 232 11.14 8.60 -21.19
C GLU A 232 12.34 8.34 -22.12
N THR A 233 13.24 9.33 -22.21
CA THR A 233 14.48 9.23 -23.01
C THR A 233 15.39 8.14 -22.48
N ALA A 234 15.63 8.10 -21.17
CA ALA A 234 16.44 7.06 -20.55
C ALA A 234 15.82 5.65 -20.71
N SER A 235 14.49 5.53 -20.55
CA SER A 235 13.79 4.25 -20.75
C SER A 235 13.86 3.78 -22.19
N ARG A 236 13.74 4.69 -23.17
CA ARG A 236 13.92 4.35 -24.60
C ARG A 236 15.34 3.86 -24.89
N ALA A 237 16.34 4.49 -24.28
CA ALA A 237 17.75 4.09 -24.48
C ALA A 237 18.02 2.67 -23.99
N ILE A 238 17.49 2.29 -22.82
CA ILE A 238 17.74 0.97 -22.22
C ILE A 238 16.74 -0.12 -22.65
N ARG A 239 15.71 0.22 -23.42
CA ARG A 239 14.55 -0.66 -23.67
C ARG A 239 14.93 -2.08 -24.09
N LEU A 240 15.85 -2.24 -25.00
CA LEU A 240 16.28 -3.54 -25.53
C LEU A 240 17.67 -3.94 -25.05
N SER A 241 18.23 -3.27 -24.05
CA SER A 241 19.60 -3.47 -23.58
C SER A 241 19.87 -4.91 -23.18
N GLU A 242 19.05 -5.49 -22.30
CA GLU A 242 19.17 -6.89 -21.89
C GLU A 242 18.99 -7.85 -23.08
N LEU A 243 17.92 -7.68 -23.85
CA LEU A 243 17.62 -8.54 -24.99
C LEU A 243 18.78 -8.59 -26.01
N ASN A 244 19.47 -7.45 -26.21
CA ASN A 244 20.62 -7.37 -27.13
C ASN A 244 21.83 -8.14 -26.64
N VAL A 245 21.95 -8.33 -25.32
CA VAL A 245 23.03 -9.14 -24.72
C VAL A 245 22.66 -10.61 -24.77
N ILE A 246 21.50 -10.99 -24.22
CA ILE A 246 21.13 -12.41 -24.05
C ILE A 246 20.88 -13.12 -25.39
N ARG A 247 20.47 -12.42 -26.45
CA ARG A 247 20.34 -13.00 -27.81
C ARG A 247 21.65 -13.52 -28.40
N LYS A 248 22.77 -13.05 -27.90
CA LYS A 248 24.12 -13.48 -28.38
C LYS A 248 24.62 -14.72 -27.62
N MET A 249 23.88 -15.15 -26.60
CA MET A 249 24.23 -16.26 -25.72
C MET A 249 23.39 -17.49 -26.09
N ASP A 250 24.03 -18.60 -26.43
CA ASP A 250 23.32 -19.81 -26.86
C ASP A 250 22.51 -20.47 -25.75
N ASP A 251 22.94 -20.35 -24.51
CA ASP A 251 22.27 -20.85 -23.30
C ASP A 251 21.09 -19.99 -22.83
N MET A 252 20.90 -18.80 -23.40
CA MET A 252 19.85 -17.83 -23.02
C MET A 252 18.69 -17.75 -24.03
N ARG A 253 18.49 -18.74 -24.88
CA ARG A 253 17.45 -18.72 -25.93
C ARG A 253 16.04 -18.65 -25.37
N GLU A 254 15.77 -19.34 -24.27
CA GLU A 254 14.47 -19.34 -23.60
C GLU A 254 14.19 -17.97 -23.01
N GLU A 255 15.14 -17.39 -22.28
CA GLU A 255 15.05 -16.04 -21.72
C GLU A 255 14.86 -14.97 -22.80
N ALA A 256 15.61 -15.05 -23.90
CA ALA A 256 15.44 -14.18 -25.06
C ALA A 256 14.05 -14.32 -25.72
N GLY A 257 13.45 -15.52 -25.62
CA GLY A 257 12.09 -15.81 -26.09
C GLY A 257 11.01 -15.01 -25.35
N THR A 258 11.24 -14.64 -24.09
CA THR A 258 10.33 -13.81 -23.30
C THR A 258 10.32 -12.34 -23.76
N ARG A 259 11.24 -11.93 -24.63
CA ARG A 259 11.38 -10.57 -25.18
C ARG A 259 11.43 -9.50 -24.10
N PRO A 260 12.41 -9.52 -23.18
CA PRO A 260 12.50 -8.56 -22.10
C PRO A 260 12.65 -7.14 -22.64
N GLU A 261 11.85 -6.23 -22.10
CA GLU A 261 11.89 -4.79 -22.35
C GLU A 261 12.11 -4.06 -21.03
N MET A 262 13.21 -3.30 -20.96
CA MET A 262 13.59 -2.55 -19.77
C MET A 262 12.99 -1.15 -19.79
N TRP A 263 12.59 -0.64 -18.65
CA TRP A 263 12.12 0.72 -18.50
C TRP A 263 12.29 1.21 -17.06
N ILE A 264 12.21 2.52 -16.85
CA ILE A 264 12.45 3.15 -15.56
C ILE A 264 11.13 3.62 -14.98
N HIS A 265 10.78 3.11 -13.81
CA HIS A 265 9.61 3.54 -13.04
C HIS A 265 10.01 4.69 -12.10
N PRO A 266 9.50 5.92 -12.30
CA PRO A 266 9.86 7.08 -11.48
C PRO A 266 9.47 6.91 -10.01
N MET A 267 10.31 7.34 -9.08
CA MET A 267 10.05 7.24 -7.64
C MET A 267 8.75 7.95 -7.21
N LYS A 268 8.38 9.03 -7.90
CA LYS A 268 7.13 9.76 -7.65
C LYS A 268 5.88 8.90 -7.89
N ASP A 269 5.99 7.84 -8.70
CA ASP A 269 4.89 6.99 -9.12
C ASP A 269 4.83 5.66 -8.36
N TRP A 270 5.87 5.31 -7.58
CA TRP A 270 5.98 4.00 -6.90
C TRP A 270 4.82 3.68 -5.97
N HIS A 271 4.22 4.66 -5.33
CA HIS A 271 3.15 4.43 -4.37
C HIS A 271 1.77 4.31 -5.04
N LEU A 272 1.47 5.19 -5.99
CA LEU A 272 0.13 5.33 -6.53
C LEU A 272 -0.07 4.65 -7.89
N TYR A 273 1.01 4.36 -8.64
CA TYR A 273 0.96 3.88 -10.01
C TYR A 273 1.76 2.58 -10.24
N SER A 274 1.81 1.69 -9.23
CA SER A 274 2.54 0.40 -9.31
C SER A 274 1.61 -0.82 -9.52
N ASP A 275 0.41 -0.64 -10.04
CA ASP A 275 -0.45 -1.72 -10.54
C ASP A 275 -0.18 -1.89 -12.04
N PHE A 276 0.59 -2.92 -12.41
CA PHE A 276 0.97 -3.13 -13.80
C PHE A 276 0.04 -4.14 -14.46
N ARG A 277 -0.52 -3.76 -15.62
CA ARG A 277 -1.36 -4.62 -16.46
C ARG A 277 -0.83 -4.61 -17.88
N ASN A 278 -0.54 -5.77 -18.44
CA ASN A 278 0.06 -5.90 -19.76
C ASN A 278 1.33 -5.03 -19.95
N GLY A 279 2.16 -4.94 -18.90
CA GLY A 279 3.40 -4.18 -18.93
C GLY A 279 3.26 -2.66 -18.88
N VAL A 280 2.07 -2.14 -18.60
CA VAL A 280 1.80 -0.70 -18.48
C VAL A 280 1.35 -0.39 -17.06
N ALA A 281 1.84 0.72 -16.51
CA ALA A 281 1.37 1.21 -15.22
C ALA A 281 -0.13 1.58 -15.31
N GLY A 282 -0.95 0.92 -14.54
CA GLY A 282 -2.37 1.20 -14.41
C GLY A 282 -2.65 2.30 -13.40
N GLU A 283 -3.94 2.58 -13.17
CA GLU A 283 -4.36 3.60 -12.20
C GLU A 283 -4.01 3.26 -10.73
N GLY A 284 -3.62 2.01 -10.44
CA GLY A 284 -3.13 1.60 -9.13
C GLY A 284 -3.93 2.13 -7.93
N ALA A 285 -3.21 2.54 -6.89
CA ALA A 285 -3.80 3.08 -5.67
C ALA A 285 -4.38 4.50 -5.83
N VAL A 286 -4.03 5.24 -6.88
CA VAL A 286 -4.54 6.61 -7.13
C VAL A 286 -6.06 6.68 -7.22
N LYS A 287 -6.71 5.61 -7.71
CA LYS A 287 -8.19 5.50 -7.74
C LYS A 287 -8.83 5.63 -6.35
N TYR A 288 -8.18 5.10 -5.32
CA TYR A 288 -8.66 5.22 -3.94
C TYR A 288 -8.52 6.65 -3.43
N VAL A 289 -7.46 7.37 -3.82
CA VAL A 289 -7.27 8.78 -3.48
C VAL A 289 -8.41 9.63 -4.05
N TRP A 290 -8.76 9.42 -5.34
CA TRP A 290 -9.89 10.09 -5.97
C TRP A 290 -11.23 9.73 -5.33
N MET A 291 -11.46 8.44 -5.03
CA MET A 291 -12.69 7.98 -4.40
C MET A 291 -12.88 8.59 -3.01
N VAL A 292 -11.85 8.57 -2.16
CA VAL A 292 -11.88 9.15 -0.81
C VAL A 292 -12.03 10.67 -0.88
N GLY A 293 -11.36 11.32 -1.84
CA GLY A 293 -11.51 12.75 -2.11
C GLY A 293 -12.94 13.13 -2.49
N LEU A 294 -13.59 12.33 -3.33
CA LEU A 294 -15.00 12.53 -3.71
C LEU A 294 -15.94 12.37 -2.51
N ILE A 295 -15.68 11.39 -1.63
CA ILE A 295 -16.42 11.22 -0.38
C ILE A 295 -16.28 12.47 0.50
N GLY A 296 -15.05 12.97 0.69
CA GLY A 296 -14.79 14.19 1.46
C GLY A 296 -15.50 15.41 0.91
N PHE A 297 -15.51 15.56 -0.42
CA PHE A 297 -16.27 16.61 -1.09
C PHE A 297 -17.78 16.49 -0.82
N PHE A 298 -18.36 15.30 -0.94
CA PHE A 298 -19.80 15.12 -0.67
C PHE A 298 -20.16 15.36 0.80
N VAL A 299 -19.32 14.95 1.74
CA VAL A 299 -19.55 15.22 3.17
C VAL A 299 -19.54 16.72 3.44
N LEU A 300 -18.60 17.47 2.88
CA LEU A 300 -18.58 18.92 2.99
C LEU A 300 -19.80 19.57 2.32
N LEU A 301 -20.16 19.10 1.13
CA LEU A 301 -21.35 19.58 0.40
C LEU A 301 -22.63 19.36 1.21
N LEU A 302 -22.80 18.19 1.81
CA LEU A 302 -23.92 17.88 2.70
C LEU A 302 -23.99 18.82 3.90
N ALA A 303 -22.83 19.12 4.53
CA ALA A 303 -22.76 20.09 5.63
C ALA A 303 -23.16 21.51 5.18
N CYS A 304 -22.69 21.94 4.00
CA CYS A 304 -23.08 23.22 3.40
C CYS A 304 -24.57 23.27 3.06
N ILE A 305 -25.15 22.22 2.46
CA ILE A 305 -26.58 22.13 2.13
C ILE A 305 -27.41 22.20 3.42
N ASN A 306 -27.00 21.48 4.48
CA ASN A 306 -27.67 21.53 5.77
C ASN A 306 -27.66 22.96 6.36
N PHE A 307 -26.49 23.62 6.32
CA PHE A 307 -26.38 25.03 6.73
C PHE A 307 -27.32 25.94 5.93
N VAL A 308 -27.36 25.79 4.60
CA VAL A 308 -28.28 26.53 3.71
C VAL A 308 -29.73 26.29 4.06
N ASN A 309 -30.13 25.03 4.27
CA ASN A 309 -31.50 24.65 4.62
C ASN A 309 -31.93 25.26 5.95
N LEU A 310 -31.08 25.22 6.97
CA LEU A 310 -31.34 25.81 8.29
C LEU A 310 -31.35 27.34 8.23
N SER A 311 -30.46 27.96 7.46
CA SER A 311 -30.41 29.41 7.28
C SER A 311 -31.65 29.94 6.56
N THR A 312 -32.13 29.20 5.53
CA THR A 312 -33.34 29.60 4.78
C THR A 312 -34.64 29.29 5.49
N ALA A 313 -34.70 28.31 6.40
CA ALA A 313 -35.88 28.05 7.21
C ALA A 313 -36.32 29.26 8.08
N ARG A 314 -35.39 30.16 8.41
CA ARG A 314 -35.65 31.42 9.12
C ARG A 314 -35.91 32.61 8.20
N SER A 315 -35.96 32.38 6.90
CA SER A 315 -36.07 33.43 5.89
C SER A 315 -37.29 34.32 6.05
N GLU A 316 -38.43 33.78 6.53
CA GLU A 316 -39.64 34.56 6.72
C GLU A 316 -39.49 35.68 7.78
N LYS A 317 -38.83 35.37 8.91
CA LYS A 317 -38.53 36.39 9.94
C LYS A 317 -37.51 37.42 9.43
N ARG A 318 -36.51 36.99 8.68
CA ARG A 318 -35.48 37.86 8.11
C ARG A 318 -35.94 38.64 6.88
N ALA A 319 -36.93 38.11 6.12
CA ALA A 319 -37.53 38.80 4.99
C ALA A 319 -38.15 40.14 5.38
N ARG A 320 -38.85 40.20 6.55
CA ARG A 320 -39.40 41.46 7.07
C ARG A 320 -38.30 42.49 7.37
N GLU A 321 -37.21 42.07 8.02
CA GLU A 321 -36.06 42.92 8.31
C GLU A 321 -35.40 43.47 7.03
N VAL A 322 -35.18 42.60 6.03
CA VAL A 322 -34.65 42.98 4.71
C VAL A 322 -35.59 43.90 3.98
N GLY A 323 -36.93 43.64 4.06
CA GLY A 323 -37.95 44.49 3.47
C GLY A 323 -37.94 45.91 4.03
N VAL A 324 -37.87 46.05 5.37
CA VAL A 324 -37.75 47.37 6.04
C VAL A 324 -36.47 48.09 5.63
N ARG A 325 -35.31 47.40 5.63
CA ARG A 325 -34.01 48.02 5.24
C ARG A 325 -34.00 48.48 3.80
N LYS A 326 -34.57 47.71 2.87
CA LYS A 326 -34.76 48.12 1.47
C LYS A 326 -35.70 49.31 1.32
N ALA A 327 -36.78 49.37 2.11
CA ALA A 327 -37.70 50.50 2.12
C ALA A 327 -37.03 51.80 2.61
N ILE A 328 -36.04 51.69 3.51
CA ILE A 328 -35.24 52.83 4.03
C ILE A 328 -34.04 53.16 3.09
N GLY A 329 -33.87 52.45 1.95
CA GLY A 329 -32.88 52.81 0.93
C GLY A 329 -31.59 51.97 0.89
N SER A 330 -31.51 50.84 1.62
CA SER A 330 -30.36 49.96 1.55
C SER A 330 -30.19 49.33 0.17
N MET A 331 -28.98 49.44 -0.41
CA MET A 331 -28.65 48.81 -1.70
C MET A 331 -28.55 47.27 -1.58
N ARG A 332 -28.94 46.56 -2.65
CA ARG A 332 -28.92 45.09 -2.69
C ARG A 332 -27.55 44.53 -2.38
N MET A 333 -26.45 45.12 -2.94
CA MET A 333 -25.09 44.67 -2.70
C MET A 333 -24.61 44.80 -1.25
N GLN A 334 -25.10 45.83 -0.52
CA GLN A 334 -24.81 45.98 0.91
C GLN A 334 -25.44 44.87 1.75
N LEU A 335 -26.66 44.44 1.40
CA LEU A 335 -27.36 43.35 2.06
C LEU A 335 -26.72 41.99 1.73
N VAL A 336 -26.29 41.77 0.46
CA VAL A 336 -25.53 40.59 0.05
C VAL A 336 -24.22 40.51 0.83
N GLY A 337 -23.45 41.60 0.88
CA GLY A 337 -22.19 41.66 1.64
C GLY A 337 -22.38 41.40 3.14
N GLN A 338 -23.48 41.88 3.72
CA GLN A 338 -23.83 41.63 5.14
C GLN A 338 -24.09 40.14 5.39
N PHE A 339 -24.95 39.50 4.59
CA PHE A 339 -25.26 38.08 4.75
C PHE A 339 -24.06 37.20 4.48
N PHE A 340 -23.23 37.56 3.50
CA PHE A 340 -21.99 36.84 3.22
C PHE A 340 -21.00 36.95 4.38
N SER A 341 -20.85 38.14 4.97
CA SER A 341 -20.00 38.34 6.16
C SER A 341 -20.49 37.57 7.37
N GLU A 342 -21.83 37.45 7.56
CA GLU A 342 -22.43 36.62 8.61
C GLU A 342 -22.12 35.15 8.40
N SER A 343 -22.27 34.64 7.16
CA SER A 343 -21.92 33.26 6.81
C SER A 343 -20.43 33.00 6.97
N LEU A 344 -19.55 33.91 6.52
CA LEU A 344 -18.12 33.80 6.69
C LEU A 344 -17.71 33.68 8.16
N LEU A 345 -18.31 34.49 9.06
CA LEU A 345 -18.00 34.39 10.48
C LEU A 345 -18.39 33.02 11.06
N VAL A 346 -19.58 32.50 10.69
CA VAL A 346 -20.02 31.17 11.12
C VAL A 346 -19.08 30.10 10.60
N VAL A 347 -18.63 30.17 9.33
CA VAL A 347 -17.67 29.24 8.74
C VAL A 347 -16.32 29.31 9.46
N VAL A 348 -15.83 30.51 9.78
CA VAL A 348 -14.57 30.68 10.54
C VAL A 348 -14.67 30.05 11.93
N LEU A 349 -15.78 30.28 12.64
CA LEU A 349 -16.01 29.66 13.95
C LEU A 349 -16.10 28.13 13.82
N SER A 350 -16.80 27.64 12.79
CA SER A 350 -16.91 26.20 12.50
C SER A 350 -15.54 25.61 12.17
N PHE A 351 -14.69 26.33 11.43
CA PHE A 351 -13.34 25.91 11.11
C PHE A 351 -12.47 25.79 12.36
N VAL A 352 -12.53 26.75 13.29
CA VAL A 352 -11.79 26.67 14.57
C VAL A 352 -12.23 25.44 15.38
N VAL A 353 -13.54 25.21 15.48
CA VAL A 353 -14.08 24.02 16.17
C VAL A 353 -13.66 22.73 15.44
N ALA A 354 -13.71 22.72 14.10
CA ALA A 354 -13.27 21.61 13.28
C ALA A 354 -11.77 21.31 13.49
N LEU A 355 -10.91 22.34 13.53
CA LEU A 355 -9.48 22.21 13.74
C LEU A 355 -9.15 21.57 15.11
N VAL A 356 -9.87 21.99 16.17
CA VAL A 356 -9.76 21.36 17.49
C VAL A 356 -10.24 19.89 17.43
N GLY A 357 -11.37 19.65 16.78
CA GLY A 357 -11.90 18.28 16.59
C GLY A 357 -10.94 17.38 15.83
N VAL A 358 -10.31 17.89 14.76
CA VAL A 358 -9.28 17.17 14.01
C VAL A 358 -8.06 16.87 14.89
N ALA A 359 -7.55 17.84 15.64
CA ALA A 359 -6.41 17.64 16.52
C ALA A 359 -6.66 16.54 17.57
N LEU A 360 -7.88 16.50 18.13
CA LEU A 360 -8.28 15.49 19.12
C LEU A 360 -8.52 14.10 18.51
N SER A 361 -9.06 14.03 17.28
CA SER A 361 -9.37 12.76 16.60
C SER A 361 -8.21 12.19 15.79
N LEU A 362 -7.19 12.98 15.48
CA LEU A 362 -6.07 12.58 14.63
C LEU A 362 -5.31 11.33 15.13
N PRO A 363 -5.02 11.15 16.44
CA PRO A 363 -4.36 9.93 16.92
C PRO A 363 -5.20 8.67 16.64
N TRP A 364 -6.52 8.74 16.88
CA TRP A 364 -7.41 7.64 16.55
C TRP A 364 -7.50 7.38 15.04
N PHE A 365 -7.57 8.44 14.23
CA PHE A 365 -7.61 8.33 12.78
C PHE A 365 -6.31 7.77 12.21
N ASN A 366 -5.15 8.14 12.76
CA ASN A 366 -3.85 7.59 12.41
C ASN A 366 -3.78 6.07 12.66
N ASN A 367 -4.28 5.61 13.81
CA ASN A 367 -4.35 4.18 14.10
C ASN A 367 -5.26 3.43 13.11
N LEU A 368 -6.42 4.02 12.76
CA LEU A 368 -7.34 3.44 11.80
C LEU A 368 -6.75 3.37 10.39
N ALA A 369 -6.06 4.43 9.97
CA ALA A 369 -5.47 4.54 8.63
C ALA A 369 -4.07 3.92 8.52
N ALA A 370 -3.51 3.39 9.63
CA ALA A 370 -2.12 2.94 9.73
C ALA A 370 -1.11 4.00 9.22
N LYS A 371 -1.31 5.26 9.64
CA LYS A 371 -0.50 6.43 9.24
C LYS A 371 0.04 7.18 10.48
N GLN A 372 0.96 8.11 10.25
CA GLN A 372 1.50 9.02 11.27
C GLN A 372 1.35 10.49 10.83
N MET A 373 0.15 10.85 10.38
CA MET A 373 -0.14 12.21 9.94
C MET A 373 -0.09 13.19 11.12
N VAL A 374 0.43 14.38 10.84
CA VAL A 374 0.45 15.50 11.77
C VAL A 374 -0.15 16.74 11.11
N ILE A 375 -0.72 17.63 11.91
CA ILE A 375 -1.16 18.94 11.41
C ILE A 375 0.09 19.79 11.23
N PRO A 376 0.39 20.28 10.02
CA PRO A 376 1.63 21.02 9.74
C PRO A 376 1.52 22.48 10.18
N TRP A 377 1.46 22.72 11.47
CA TRP A 377 1.25 24.05 12.08
C TRP A 377 2.24 25.12 11.61
N ALA A 378 3.51 24.74 11.38
CA ALA A 378 4.57 25.65 10.97
C ALA A 378 4.60 25.90 9.45
N ASN A 379 3.78 25.19 8.66
CA ASN A 379 3.81 25.28 7.20
C ASN A 379 2.87 26.39 6.71
N ALA A 380 3.41 27.42 6.07
CA ALA A 380 2.63 28.51 5.52
C ALA A 380 1.60 28.05 4.45
N TYR A 381 1.95 27.06 3.63
CA TYR A 381 1.03 26.50 2.63
C TYR A 381 -0.22 25.88 3.25
N PHE A 382 -0.10 25.26 4.41
CA PHE A 382 -1.25 24.74 5.15
C PHE A 382 -2.24 25.86 5.48
N TRP A 383 -1.77 27.00 5.96
CA TRP A 383 -2.62 28.14 6.30
C TRP A 383 -3.23 28.80 5.07
N PHE A 384 -2.49 28.90 3.96
CA PHE A 384 -3.05 29.39 2.70
C PHE A 384 -4.16 28.47 2.17
N CYS A 385 -3.93 27.16 2.17
CA CYS A 385 -4.95 26.18 1.80
C CYS A 385 -6.17 26.24 2.74
N SER A 386 -5.93 26.39 4.05
CA SER A 386 -7.00 26.53 5.05
C SER A 386 -7.82 27.80 4.83
N ALA A 387 -7.18 28.93 4.52
CA ALA A 387 -7.88 30.17 4.16
C ALA A 387 -8.71 29.99 2.89
N GLY A 388 -8.15 29.36 1.85
CA GLY A 388 -8.88 29.00 0.63
C GLY A 388 -10.08 28.09 0.90
N PHE A 389 -9.91 27.08 1.74
CA PHE A 389 -10.96 26.16 2.17
C PHE A 389 -12.11 26.88 2.90
N VAL A 390 -11.79 27.78 3.82
CA VAL A 390 -12.77 28.64 4.51
C VAL A 390 -13.51 29.53 3.52
N LEU A 391 -12.82 30.15 2.58
CA LEU A 391 -13.43 31.00 1.55
C LEU A 391 -14.39 30.21 0.65
N VAL A 392 -13.95 29.07 0.11
CA VAL A 392 -14.80 28.19 -0.72
C VAL A 392 -16.03 27.72 0.04
N THR A 393 -15.84 27.25 1.27
CA THR A 393 -16.96 26.83 2.14
C THR A 393 -17.92 27.98 2.41
N SER A 394 -17.41 29.21 2.63
CA SER A 394 -18.23 30.41 2.83
C SER A 394 -19.03 30.78 1.58
N VAL A 395 -18.45 30.64 0.40
CA VAL A 395 -19.16 30.84 -0.88
C VAL A 395 -20.25 29.80 -1.05
N LEU A 396 -19.96 28.52 -0.84
CA LEU A 396 -20.93 27.43 -0.97
C LEU A 396 -22.10 27.59 0.03
N ALA A 397 -21.79 27.86 1.30
CA ALA A 397 -22.79 27.98 2.34
C ALA A 397 -23.54 29.31 2.31
N GLY A 398 -22.89 30.43 1.98
CA GLY A 398 -23.41 31.79 2.09
C GLY A 398 -24.08 32.33 0.83
N SER A 399 -23.75 31.84 -0.37
CA SER A 399 -24.22 32.38 -1.64
C SER A 399 -25.76 32.29 -1.79
N TYR A 400 -26.30 31.11 -1.56
CA TYR A 400 -27.73 30.90 -1.71
C TYR A 400 -28.58 31.73 -0.72
N PRO A 401 -28.33 31.73 0.60
CA PRO A 401 -29.05 32.59 1.53
C PRO A 401 -28.94 34.08 1.19
N ALA A 402 -27.74 34.54 0.80
CA ALA A 402 -27.51 35.93 0.45
C ALA A 402 -28.32 36.37 -0.78
N ILE A 403 -28.29 35.58 -1.85
CA ILE A 403 -29.02 35.89 -3.09
C ILE A 403 -30.53 35.74 -2.88
N TYR A 404 -30.98 34.68 -2.20
CA TYR A 404 -32.41 34.39 -1.96
C TYR A 404 -33.05 35.48 -1.10
N LEU A 405 -32.44 35.83 0.05
CA LEU A 405 -32.99 36.83 0.97
C LEU A 405 -33.02 38.25 0.35
N THR A 406 -32.07 38.55 -0.52
CA THR A 406 -31.99 39.86 -1.17
C THR A 406 -32.88 39.99 -2.42
N SER A 407 -33.50 38.90 -2.91
CA SER A 407 -34.42 38.93 -4.05
C SER A 407 -35.85 39.36 -3.68
N PHE A 408 -36.19 39.40 -2.40
CA PHE A 408 -37.55 39.77 -1.96
C PHE A 408 -37.92 41.22 -2.29
N GLN A 409 -39.19 41.40 -2.78
CA GLN A 409 -39.78 42.70 -3.02
C GLN A 409 -40.40 43.28 -1.72
N PRO A 410 -40.01 44.49 -1.26
CA PRO A 410 -40.45 45.06 0.02
C PRO A 410 -41.95 45.12 0.17
N VAL A 411 -42.65 45.52 -0.89
CA VAL A 411 -44.12 45.69 -0.88
C VAL A 411 -44.89 44.40 -0.60
N LYS A 412 -44.43 43.27 -1.19
CA LYS A 412 -45.10 41.97 -1.00
C LYS A 412 -44.85 41.40 0.41
N VAL A 413 -43.68 41.67 0.98
CA VAL A 413 -43.29 41.18 2.31
C VAL A 413 -43.98 41.97 3.43
N LEU A 414 -44.15 43.27 3.25
CA LEU A 414 -44.78 44.17 4.25
C LEU A 414 -46.30 44.11 4.25
N LYS A 415 -46.97 43.85 3.11
CA LYS A 415 -48.44 43.74 3.01
C LYS A 415 -49.01 42.44 3.60
N GLY A 416 -48.17 41.52 4.13
CA GLY A 416 -48.64 40.32 4.81
C GLY A 416 -49.42 39.34 3.90
N SER A 417 -49.46 39.57 2.60
CA SER A 417 -50.01 38.61 1.65
C SER A 417 -49.18 37.35 1.68
N GLY A 418 -49.56 36.41 2.54
CA GLY A 418 -48.91 35.11 2.76
C GLY A 418 -48.93 34.16 1.56
N GLY A 419 -48.94 34.73 0.38
CA GLY A 419 -48.66 34.01 -0.87
C GLY A 419 -47.22 33.61 -0.87
N SER A 420 -46.94 32.36 -0.58
CA SER A 420 -45.67 31.68 -0.85
C SER A 420 -45.08 32.26 -2.13
N LEU A 421 -43.96 33.02 -2.00
CA LEU A 421 -43.13 33.42 -3.12
C LEU A 421 -42.47 32.14 -3.70
N ARG A 422 -43.32 31.35 -4.38
CA ARG A 422 -42.87 30.19 -5.13
C ARG A 422 -42.13 30.70 -6.38
N THR A 423 -40.83 30.95 -6.23
CA THR A 423 -39.94 30.97 -7.39
C THR A 423 -39.87 29.53 -7.86
N HIS A 424 -40.72 29.19 -8.84
CA HIS A 424 -40.70 27.88 -9.46
C HIS A 424 -39.43 27.80 -10.33
N PHE A 425 -38.54 26.89 -9.98
CA PHE A 425 -37.40 26.58 -10.80
C PHE A 425 -37.82 25.50 -11.83
N GLY A 426 -38.00 25.94 -13.09
CA GLY A 426 -38.30 25.05 -14.19
C GLY A 426 -39.74 24.54 -14.29
N ARG A 427 -39.96 23.71 -15.30
CA ARG A 427 -41.25 23.12 -15.72
C ARG A 427 -41.94 22.25 -14.63
N PHE A 428 -41.19 21.86 -13.58
CA PHE A 428 -41.65 20.92 -12.53
C PHE A 428 -42.10 21.59 -11.19
N GLY A 429 -42.06 22.90 -11.05
CA GLY A 429 -42.62 23.60 -9.89
C GLY A 429 -41.93 23.41 -8.53
N TYR A 430 -40.72 22.79 -8.49
CA TYR A 430 -39.97 22.60 -7.25
C TYR A 430 -39.35 23.91 -6.73
N THR A 431 -39.38 24.11 -5.41
CA THR A 431 -38.60 25.19 -4.80
C THR A 431 -37.13 24.80 -4.70
N PRO A 432 -36.17 25.75 -4.82
CA PRO A 432 -34.74 25.43 -4.70
C PRO A 432 -34.37 24.66 -3.43
N ARG A 433 -35.05 24.95 -2.30
CA ARG A 433 -34.90 24.23 -1.04
C ARG A 433 -35.28 22.74 -1.17
N GLN A 434 -36.40 22.43 -1.88
CA GLN A 434 -36.79 21.02 -2.11
C GLN A 434 -35.74 20.27 -2.94
N VAL A 435 -35.17 20.92 -3.96
CA VAL A 435 -34.10 20.34 -4.77
C VAL A 435 -32.86 20.03 -3.91
N LEU A 436 -32.43 20.96 -3.06
CA LEU A 436 -31.32 20.77 -2.13
C LEU A 436 -31.57 19.63 -1.14
N VAL A 437 -32.79 19.52 -0.62
CA VAL A 437 -33.17 18.43 0.30
C VAL A 437 -33.18 17.09 -0.41
N ILE A 438 -33.73 17.02 -1.63
CA ILE A 438 -33.70 15.78 -2.44
C ILE A 438 -32.25 15.37 -2.71
N LEU A 439 -31.42 16.32 -3.16
CA LEU A 439 -30.00 16.06 -3.43
C LEU A 439 -29.28 15.56 -2.16
N GLN A 440 -29.52 16.19 -1.00
CA GLN A 440 -28.95 15.79 0.28
C GLN A 440 -29.34 14.35 0.64
N PHE A 441 -30.63 14.00 0.56
CA PHE A 441 -31.08 12.64 0.85
C PHE A 441 -30.53 11.63 -0.13
N THR A 442 -30.49 11.95 -1.43
CA THR A 442 -29.93 11.07 -2.45
C THR A 442 -28.46 10.74 -2.15
N ILE A 443 -27.63 11.76 -1.90
CA ILE A 443 -26.21 11.56 -1.57
C ILE A 443 -26.07 10.75 -0.27
N SER A 444 -26.81 11.12 0.79
CA SER A 444 -26.73 10.44 2.08
C SER A 444 -27.11 8.95 1.99
N VAL A 445 -28.23 8.65 1.32
CA VAL A 445 -28.69 7.27 1.13
C VAL A 445 -27.68 6.47 0.29
N THR A 446 -27.14 7.07 -0.78
CA THR A 446 -26.11 6.43 -1.61
C THR A 446 -24.86 6.09 -0.77
N LEU A 447 -24.36 7.05 0.02
CA LEU A 447 -23.19 6.81 0.87
C LEU A 447 -23.44 5.71 1.92
N ILE A 448 -24.62 5.68 2.54
CA ILE A 448 -25.01 4.65 3.51
C ILE A 448 -25.05 3.27 2.83
N ILE A 449 -25.67 3.17 1.65
CA ILE A 449 -25.74 1.91 0.89
C ILE A 449 -24.33 1.44 0.50
N CYS A 450 -23.51 2.32 -0.08
CA CYS A 450 -22.14 2.00 -0.45
C CYS A 450 -21.30 1.51 0.75
N THR A 451 -21.41 2.21 1.91
CA THR A 451 -20.73 1.80 3.15
C THR A 451 -21.21 0.43 3.61
N GLY A 452 -22.53 0.18 3.57
CA GLY A 452 -23.10 -1.12 3.95
C GLY A 452 -22.66 -2.26 3.03
N ILE A 453 -22.53 -2.01 1.72
CA ILE A 453 -22.02 -3.00 0.75
C ILE A 453 -20.56 -3.32 1.04
N VAL A 454 -19.70 -2.29 1.17
CA VAL A 454 -18.27 -2.46 1.46
C VAL A 454 -18.09 -3.22 2.79
N TYR A 455 -18.83 -2.84 3.83
CA TYR A 455 -18.79 -3.55 5.12
C TYR A 455 -19.14 -5.05 4.96
N LYS A 456 -20.22 -5.37 4.21
CA LYS A 456 -20.61 -6.76 3.94
C LYS A 456 -19.54 -7.51 3.15
N GLN A 457 -18.89 -6.85 2.17
CA GLN A 457 -17.81 -7.46 1.38
C GLN A 457 -16.59 -7.78 2.26
N ILE A 458 -16.17 -6.86 3.13
CA ILE A 458 -15.07 -7.07 4.07
C ILE A 458 -15.41 -8.21 5.03
N ARG A 459 -16.62 -8.20 5.56
CA ARG A 459 -17.11 -9.24 6.46
C ARG A 459 -17.13 -10.62 5.78
N PHE A 460 -17.65 -10.70 4.55
CA PHE A 460 -17.64 -11.93 3.75
C PHE A 460 -16.20 -12.45 3.52
N ALA A 461 -15.27 -11.57 3.13
CA ALA A 461 -13.88 -11.94 2.94
C ALA A 461 -13.21 -12.44 4.24
N ARG A 462 -13.58 -11.87 5.39
CA ARG A 462 -13.08 -12.26 6.71
C ARG A 462 -13.66 -13.57 7.21
N GLU A 463 -14.96 -13.80 6.99
CA GLU A 463 -15.70 -14.96 7.49
C GLU A 463 -15.69 -16.15 6.51
N ARG A 464 -15.21 -15.95 5.27
CA ARG A 464 -15.12 -17.01 4.27
C ARG A 464 -14.28 -18.18 4.81
N PRO A 465 -14.75 -19.44 4.68
CA PRO A 465 -13.94 -20.61 4.98
C PRO A 465 -12.66 -20.59 4.13
N VAL A 466 -11.52 -20.69 4.77
CA VAL A 466 -10.21 -20.65 4.10
C VAL A 466 -9.65 -22.03 3.81
N GLY A 467 -10.32 -23.09 4.28
CA GLY A 467 -9.89 -24.48 4.09
C GLY A 467 -8.81 -24.94 5.07
N TYR A 468 -8.52 -24.14 6.11
CA TYR A 468 -7.61 -24.49 7.20
C TYR A 468 -8.04 -23.83 8.53
N SER A 469 -7.55 -24.37 9.65
CA SER A 469 -7.80 -23.79 10.97
C SER A 469 -6.95 -22.53 11.18
N ARG A 470 -7.61 -21.44 11.61
CA ARG A 470 -6.90 -20.18 11.94
C ARG A 470 -6.63 -20.03 13.42
N ASP A 471 -7.48 -20.60 14.24
CA ASP A 471 -7.45 -20.41 15.69
C ASP A 471 -6.30 -21.22 16.31
N GLY A 472 -5.48 -20.54 17.10
CA GLY A 472 -4.33 -21.16 17.76
C GLY A 472 -3.13 -21.45 16.85
N LEU A 473 -3.16 -21.08 15.56
CA LEU A 473 -2.04 -21.26 14.64
C LEU A 473 -1.04 -20.12 14.77
N LEU A 474 0.20 -20.45 15.15
CA LEU A 474 1.33 -19.52 15.19
C LEU A 474 2.34 -19.88 14.11
N MET A 475 2.84 -18.88 13.41
CA MET A 475 3.91 -19.05 12.42
C MET A 475 5.18 -18.36 12.92
N ILE A 476 6.27 -19.11 12.93
CA ILE A 476 7.60 -18.61 13.28
C ILE A 476 8.50 -18.72 12.05
N PRO A 477 8.86 -17.60 11.39
CA PRO A 477 9.80 -17.65 10.28
C PRO A 477 11.18 -18.10 10.74
N MET A 478 11.75 -19.11 10.09
CA MET A 478 13.13 -19.53 10.33
C MET A 478 14.07 -18.56 9.60
N LYS A 479 14.69 -17.64 10.36
CA LYS A 479 15.55 -16.58 9.82
C LYS A 479 17.01 -16.99 9.67
N THR A 480 17.42 -18.04 10.37
CA THR A 480 18.80 -18.52 10.37
C THR A 480 18.88 -20.01 10.10
N THR A 481 19.99 -20.44 9.55
CA THR A 481 20.28 -21.87 9.30
C THR A 481 20.42 -22.70 10.58
N ASP A 482 20.47 -22.07 11.74
CA ASP A 482 20.56 -22.74 13.05
C ASP A 482 19.41 -23.71 13.33
N PHE A 483 18.26 -23.49 12.70
CA PHE A 483 17.05 -24.30 12.84
C PHE A 483 17.00 -25.48 11.85
N TYR A 484 17.79 -25.46 10.80
CA TYR A 484 17.74 -26.48 9.74
C TYR A 484 18.12 -27.85 10.31
N GLY A 485 17.30 -28.85 9.98
CA GLY A 485 17.45 -30.21 10.45
C GLY A 485 17.17 -30.45 11.94
N LYS A 486 16.71 -29.41 12.68
CA LYS A 486 16.39 -29.52 14.11
C LYS A 486 14.90 -29.50 14.41
N THR A 487 14.06 -29.58 13.40
CA THR A 487 12.59 -29.45 13.54
C THR A 487 12.02 -30.50 14.49
N ASP A 488 12.49 -31.75 14.47
CA ASP A 488 12.00 -32.80 15.38
C ASP A 488 12.38 -32.51 16.86
N ILE A 489 13.56 -31.91 17.11
CA ILE A 489 13.99 -31.49 18.47
C ILE A 489 13.09 -30.36 18.95
N ILE A 490 12.93 -29.30 18.12
CA ILE A 490 12.10 -28.14 18.44
C ILE A 490 10.65 -28.59 18.68
N ARG A 491 10.14 -29.47 17.84
CA ARG A 491 8.80 -30.04 17.98
C ARG A 491 8.63 -30.74 19.32
N THR A 492 9.59 -31.58 19.70
CA THR A 492 9.55 -32.33 20.97
C THR A 492 9.57 -31.37 22.17
N GLU A 493 10.48 -30.41 22.18
CA GLU A 493 10.59 -29.42 23.24
C GLU A 493 9.34 -28.56 23.39
N LEU A 494 8.79 -28.07 22.29
CA LEU A 494 7.57 -27.26 22.31
C LEU A 494 6.36 -28.08 22.78
N LYS A 495 6.22 -29.33 22.34
CA LYS A 495 5.12 -30.20 22.81
C LYS A 495 5.26 -30.55 24.30
N ASN A 496 6.47 -30.70 24.80
CA ASN A 496 6.74 -30.94 26.24
C ASN A 496 6.27 -29.79 27.14
N THR A 497 6.09 -28.58 26.58
CA THR A 497 5.51 -27.45 27.36
C THR A 497 4.03 -27.67 27.71
N GLY A 498 3.35 -28.60 27.06
CA GLY A 498 1.92 -28.89 27.24
C GLY A 498 0.97 -27.84 26.66
N VAL A 499 1.50 -26.77 26.04
CA VAL A 499 0.72 -25.67 25.45
C VAL A 499 0.61 -25.82 23.93
N VAL A 500 1.59 -26.52 23.32
CA VAL A 500 1.66 -26.74 21.85
C VAL A 500 1.15 -28.13 21.52
N GLU A 501 0.11 -28.20 20.71
CA GLU A 501 -0.49 -29.46 20.29
C GLU A 501 0.33 -30.15 19.19
N GLU A 502 0.74 -29.37 18.17
CA GLU A 502 1.55 -29.88 17.07
C GLU A 502 2.47 -28.78 16.48
N VAL A 503 3.58 -29.22 15.88
CA VAL A 503 4.54 -28.36 15.18
C VAL A 503 4.83 -28.96 13.81
N ALA A 504 4.78 -28.14 12.78
CA ALA A 504 5.08 -28.53 11.41
C ALA A 504 6.00 -27.51 10.72
N GLU A 505 6.74 -27.97 9.74
CA GLU A 505 7.58 -27.16 8.89
C GLU A 505 6.90 -26.97 7.53
N SER A 506 7.02 -25.75 6.97
CA SER A 506 6.54 -25.42 5.63
C SER A 506 7.49 -24.43 4.95
N GLN A 507 7.68 -24.59 3.65
CA GLN A 507 8.48 -23.68 2.82
C GLN A 507 7.84 -22.28 2.69
N SER A 508 6.52 -22.22 2.66
CA SER A 508 5.77 -20.96 2.57
C SER A 508 4.82 -20.81 3.76
N PRO A 509 4.49 -19.59 4.15
CA PRO A 509 3.41 -19.36 5.11
C PRO A 509 2.09 -19.86 4.53
N ILE A 510 1.17 -20.30 5.39
CA ILE A 510 -0.17 -20.73 4.95
C ILE A 510 -0.98 -19.56 4.32
N THR A 511 -0.54 -18.33 4.52
CA THR A 511 -1.14 -17.10 3.99
C THR A 511 -0.42 -16.57 2.75
N GLY A 512 0.43 -17.36 2.10
CA GLY A 512 1.16 -16.93 0.90
C GLY A 512 1.78 -18.09 0.14
N VAL A 513 1.98 -17.89 -1.14
CA VAL A 513 2.67 -18.81 -2.04
C VAL A 513 4.00 -18.19 -2.46
N TRP A 514 5.12 -18.77 -2.01
CA TRP A 514 6.45 -18.24 -2.33
C TRP A 514 7.07 -18.89 -3.56
N SER A 515 6.60 -20.09 -3.92
CA SER A 515 7.11 -20.82 -5.07
C SER A 515 5.96 -21.25 -5.97
N SER A 516 6.16 -21.00 -7.27
CA SER A 516 5.27 -21.50 -8.32
C SER A 516 6.14 -22.07 -9.43
N ASN A 517 5.82 -23.26 -9.88
CA ASN A 517 6.63 -24.00 -10.85
C ASN A 517 5.78 -24.50 -12.02
N GLU A 518 6.43 -24.63 -13.15
CA GLU A 518 5.93 -25.20 -14.39
C GLU A 518 6.65 -26.53 -14.68
N GLY A 519 6.38 -27.11 -15.85
CA GLY A 519 7.03 -28.34 -16.28
C GLY A 519 6.41 -29.61 -15.75
N PHE A 520 5.16 -29.54 -15.22
CA PHE A 520 4.36 -30.70 -14.88
C PHE A 520 3.73 -31.29 -16.13
N SER A 521 3.75 -32.63 -16.25
CA SER A 521 3.11 -33.34 -17.34
C SER A 521 2.50 -34.66 -16.86
N TRP A 522 1.36 -35.04 -17.41
CA TRP A 522 0.64 -36.24 -17.04
C TRP A 522 -0.06 -36.89 -18.23
N LYS A 523 -0.42 -38.14 -18.10
CA LYS A 523 -1.13 -38.86 -19.16
C LYS A 523 -2.53 -38.24 -19.37
N GLY A 524 -2.80 -37.79 -20.60
CA GLY A 524 -4.07 -37.14 -20.95
C GLY A 524 -4.02 -35.61 -20.83
N MET A 525 -2.84 -35.02 -20.56
CA MET A 525 -2.66 -33.58 -20.59
C MET A 525 -2.95 -33.03 -21.99
N PRO A 526 -3.79 -31.97 -22.13
CA PRO A 526 -4.04 -31.32 -23.42
C PRO A 526 -2.75 -30.75 -24.03
N GLU A 527 -2.60 -30.87 -25.36
CA GLU A 527 -1.46 -30.26 -26.07
C GLU A 527 -1.45 -28.75 -25.90
N GLY A 528 -0.30 -28.20 -25.54
CA GLY A 528 -0.12 -26.75 -25.35
C GLY A 528 -0.60 -26.20 -24.01
N LEU A 529 -1.07 -27.05 -23.10
CA LEU A 529 -1.39 -26.64 -21.74
C LEU A 529 -0.08 -26.42 -20.97
N ALA A 530 0.23 -25.18 -20.64
CA ALA A 530 1.34 -24.80 -19.77
C ALA A 530 0.75 -24.14 -18.54
N GLU A 531 0.59 -24.89 -17.45
CA GLU A 531 0.00 -24.39 -16.21
C GLU A 531 1.05 -24.31 -15.11
N THR A 532 0.95 -23.22 -14.35
CA THR A 532 1.81 -22.97 -13.20
C THR A 532 1.13 -23.49 -11.93
N PHE A 533 1.78 -24.40 -11.23
CA PHE A 533 1.33 -24.90 -9.94
C PHE A 533 2.02 -24.17 -8.81
N ALA A 534 1.27 -23.75 -7.80
CA ALA A 534 1.87 -23.38 -6.52
C ALA A 534 2.53 -24.63 -5.91
N THR A 535 3.77 -24.51 -5.47
CA THR A 535 4.53 -25.63 -4.92
C THR A 535 4.99 -25.33 -3.51
N LEU A 536 4.70 -26.24 -2.59
CA LEU A 536 5.08 -26.13 -1.19
C LEU A 536 5.70 -27.42 -0.71
N THR A 537 6.84 -27.30 -0.04
CA THR A 537 7.42 -28.41 0.73
C THR A 537 6.92 -28.32 2.17
N VAL A 538 6.36 -29.41 2.70
CA VAL A 538 5.75 -29.47 4.04
C VAL A 538 6.17 -30.73 4.77
N SER A 539 6.25 -30.67 6.11
CA SER A 539 6.46 -31.86 6.92
C SER A 539 5.17 -32.71 7.03
N PRO A 540 5.25 -34.02 7.31
CA PRO A 540 4.08 -34.88 7.46
C PRO A 540 3.07 -34.40 8.51
N GLU A 541 3.54 -33.69 9.53
CA GLU A 541 2.74 -33.13 10.61
C GLU A 541 1.90 -31.92 10.17
N TYR A 542 2.19 -31.35 9.00
CA TYR A 542 1.54 -30.14 8.50
C TYR A 542 0.02 -30.30 8.37
N ALA A 543 -0.43 -31.44 7.87
CA ALA A 543 -1.86 -31.74 7.73
C ALA A 543 -2.62 -31.61 9.06
N LYS A 544 -2.06 -32.13 10.15
CA LYS A 544 -2.64 -32.04 11.49
C LYS A 544 -2.55 -30.61 12.03
N THR A 545 -1.42 -29.94 11.83
CA THR A 545 -1.17 -28.59 12.35
C THR A 545 -2.13 -27.56 11.75
N VAL A 546 -2.40 -27.64 10.43
CA VAL A 546 -3.27 -26.68 9.74
C VAL A 546 -4.72 -27.18 9.61
N GLY A 547 -5.01 -28.42 10.02
CA GLY A 547 -6.34 -28.99 9.94
C GLY A 547 -6.77 -29.31 8.50
N TRP A 548 -5.92 -29.97 7.70
CA TRP A 548 -6.31 -30.39 6.34
C TRP A 548 -7.49 -31.32 6.34
N GLU A 549 -8.42 -31.08 5.43
CA GLU A 549 -9.49 -31.99 5.11
C GLU A 549 -9.16 -32.74 3.81
N PHE A 550 -8.99 -34.07 3.90
CA PHE A 550 -8.75 -34.91 2.74
C PHE A 550 -10.06 -35.20 2.02
N VAL A 551 -10.08 -35.04 0.72
CA VAL A 551 -11.18 -35.43 -0.17
C VAL A 551 -11.02 -36.88 -0.57
N SER A 552 -9.77 -37.29 -0.89
CA SER A 552 -9.42 -38.70 -1.19
C SER A 552 -7.95 -38.96 -0.87
N GLY A 553 -7.58 -40.23 -0.76
CA GLY A 553 -6.20 -40.62 -0.48
C GLY A 553 -5.78 -40.46 0.99
N ARG A 554 -4.49 -40.20 1.20
CA ARG A 554 -3.88 -40.12 2.53
C ARG A 554 -2.80 -39.04 2.64
N ASN A 555 -2.43 -38.71 3.88
CA ASN A 555 -1.30 -37.85 4.21
C ASN A 555 0.04 -38.55 3.99
N PHE A 556 1.13 -37.74 3.99
CA PHE A 556 2.51 -38.21 4.07
C PHE A 556 2.74 -38.99 5.37
N SER A 557 3.56 -40.05 5.28
CA SER A 557 4.02 -40.81 6.46
C SER A 557 5.53 -41.02 6.39
N LYS A 558 6.19 -40.94 7.54
CA LYS A 558 7.60 -41.28 7.69
C LYS A 558 7.85 -42.81 7.54
N ASP A 559 6.80 -43.60 7.67
CA ASP A 559 6.87 -45.08 7.61
C ASP A 559 6.93 -45.60 6.17
N PHE A 560 6.58 -44.76 5.19
CA PHE A 560 6.57 -45.15 3.77
C PHE A 560 7.69 -44.43 2.99
N ALA A 561 8.76 -45.14 2.69
CA ALA A 561 9.86 -44.59 1.88
C ALA A 561 9.40 -44.08 0.49
N SER A 562 8.32 -44.65 -0.04
CA SER A 562 7.70 -44.24 -1.31
C SER A 562 7.15 -42.82 -1.30
N ASP A 563 6.86 -42.25 -0.13
CA ASP A 563 6.31 -40.90 0.01
C ASP A 563 7.31 -39.82 -0.35
N THR A 564 8.61 -40.15 -0.41
CA THR A 564 9.64 -39.28 -0.98
C THR A 564 9.48 -39.01 -2.49
N SER A 565 8.75 -39.89 -3.19
CA SER A 565 8.39 -39.78 -4.61
C SER A 565 6.87 -39.55 -4.79
N GLY A 566 6.20 -39.06 -3.76
CA GLY A 566 4.80 -38.72 -3.77
C GLY A 566 4.54 -37.25 -3.51
N PHE A 567 3.35 -36.81 -3.90
CA PHE A 567 2.86 -35.48 -3.53
C PHE A 567 1.35 -35.50 -3.27
N ILE A 568 0.89 -34.48 -2.55
CA ILE A 568 -0.52 -34.22 -2.29
C ILE A 568 -0.93 -33.02 -3.13
N ILE A 569 -2.15 -33.01 -3.65
CA ILE A 569 -2.68 -31.91 -4.45
C ILE A 569 -3.94 -31.34 -3.82
N ASN A 570 -4.29 -30.09 -4.17
CA ASN A 570 -5.59 -29.55 -3.79
C ASN A 570 -6.68 -29.87 -4.85
N GLU A 571 -7.95 -29.60 -4.52
CA GLU A 571 -9.07 -29.81 -5.45
C GLU A 571 -8.91 -29.04 -6.77
N SER A 572 -8.34 -27.82 -6.73
CA SER A 572 -8.08 -27.03 -7.94
C SER A 572 -7.09 -27.71 -8.87
N ALA A 573 -6.04 -28.32 -8.34
CA ALA A 573 -5.10 -29.12 -9.13
C ALA A 573 -5.76 -30.42 -9.63
N ALA A 574 -6.56 -31.08 -8.80
CA ALA A 574 -7.30 -32.29 -9.22
C ALA A 574 -8.25 -32.00 -10.39
N ARG A 575 -8.97 -30.87 -10.35
CA ARG A 575 -9.82 -30.42 -11.48
C ARG A 575 -9.02 -30.19 -12.76
N LEU A 576 -7.81 -29.62 -12.63
CA LEU A 576 -6.93 -29.37 -13.76
C LEU A 576 -6.40 -30.65 -14.40
N LEU A 577 -6.12 -31.69 -13.59
CA LEU A 577 -5.73 -33.03 -14.10
C LEU A 577 -6.84 -33.70 -14.90
N GLY A 578 -8.10 -33.28 -14.75
CA GLY A 578 -9.24 -33.72 -15.56
C GLY A 578 -9.71 -35.16 -15.27
N VAL A 579 -9.32 -35.75 -14.12
CA VAL A 579 -9.70 -37.11 -13.69
C VAL A 579 -10.53 -37.05 -12.41
N SER A 580 -11.49 -37.95 -12.30
CA SER A 580 -12.41 -38.03 -11.14
C SER A 580 -11.72 -38.52 -9.87
N ASP A 581 -10.72 -39.39 -9.99
CA ASP A 581 -9.89 -39.87 -8.88
C ASP A 581 -8.42 -39.83 -9.29
N PRO A 582 -7.68 -38.79 -8.89
CA PRO A 582 -6.26 -38.62 -9.24
C PRO A 582 -5.32 -39.42 -8.31
N VAL A 583 -5.80 -40.06 -7.23
CA VAL A 583 -4.95 -40.82 -6.30
C VAL A 583 -4.32 -42.01 -7.03
N GLY A 584 -3.01 -42.16 -6.89
CA GLY A 584 -2.23 -43.19 -7.61
C GLY A 584 -1.77 -42.76 -9.02
N MET A 585 -2.22 -41.63 -9.54
CA MET A 585 -1.80 -41.11 -10.83
C MET A 585 -0.32 -40.69 -10.78
N VAL A 586 0.43 -40.98 -11.84
CA VAL A 586 1.81 -40.55 -11.99
C VAL A 586 1.85 -39.28 -12.77
N VAL A 587 2.50 -38.26 -12.17
CA VAL A 587 2.77 -36.98 -12.77
C VAL A 587 4.28 -36.78 -12.86
N SER A 588 4.75 -36.41 -14.01
CA SER A 588 6.16 -36.13 -14.27
C SER A 588 6.42 -34.64 -14.08
N TRP A 589 7.51 -34.29 -13.40
CA TRP A 589 7.93 -32.89 -13.23
C TRP A 589 9.37 -32.71 -13.71
N LYS A 590 9.56 -31.79 -14.63
CA LYS A 590 10.85 -31.32 -15.13
C LYS A 590 11.08 -29.92 -14.55
N SER A 591 11.85 -29.84 -13.48
CA SER A 591 12.19 -28.56 -12.85
C SER A 591 13.40 -27.93 -13.51
N GLN A 592 13.34 -26.65 -13.82
CA GLN A 592 14.47 -25.86 -14.31
C GLN A 592 15.58 -25.71 -13.25
N TRP A 593 15.24 -25.91 -11.97
CA TRP A 593 16.17 -25.78 -10.83
C TRP A 593 16.93 -27.08 -10.51
N MET A 594 16.65 -28.18 -11.20
CA MET A 594 17.36 -29.43 -11.01
C MET A 594 18.62 -29.47 -11.91
N THR A 595 19.78 -29.63 -11.30
CA THR A 595 21.10 -29.60 -11.91
C THR A 595 21.29 -30.55 -13.11
N ASP A 596 20.44 -31.57 -13.26
CA ASP A 596 20.65 -32.64 -14.25
C ASP A 596 19.57 -32.69 -15.34
N ASN A 597 18.68 -31.69 -15.43
CA ASN A 597 17.57 -31.69 -16.41
C ASN A 597 16.72 -33.00 -16.41
N ILE A 598 16.72 -33.73 -15.29
CA ILE A 598 16.09 -35.03 -15.12
C ILE A 598 14.61 -34.83 -14.82
N GLN A 599 13.76 -35.48 -15.60
CA GLN A 599 12.34 -35.57 -15.33
C GLN A 599 12.11 -36.58 -14.20
N LYS A 600 11.60 -36.11 -13.06
CA LYS A 600 11.21 -36.97 -11.93
C LYS A 600 9.72 -37.33 -12.01
N GLN A 601 9.39 -38.55 -11.61
CA GLN A 601 8.02 -39.01 -11.53
C GLN A 601 7.56 -39.00 -10.08
N PHE A 602 6.35 -38.50 -9.87
CA PHE A 602 5.71 -38.43 -8.57
C PHE A 602 4.32 -39.07 -8.64
N THR A 603 3.94 -39.74 -7.57
CA THR A 603 2.62 -40.33 -7.45
C THR A 603 1.71 -39.46 -6.60
N VAL A 604 0.49 -39.21 -7.02
CA VAL A 604 -0.51 -38.50 -6.22
C VAL A 604 -0.93 -39.39 -5.05
N LEU A 605 -0.64 -38.96 -3.82
CA LEU A 605 -0.96 -39.70 -2.58
C LEU A 605 -2.32 -39.34 -2.02
N GLY A 606 -2.75 -38.11 -2.23
CA GLY A 606 -4.02 -37.62 -1.71
C GLY A 606 -4.44 -36.30 -2.33
N VAL A 607 -5.72 -36.01 -2.14
CA VAL A 607 -6.34 -34.73 -2.53
C VAL A 607 -6.90 -34.08 -1.28
N VAL A 608 -6.53 -32.81 -1.07
CA VAL A 608 -7.02 -31.97 0.03
C VAL A 608 -7.97 -30.89 -0.49
N LYS A 609 -8.89 -30.43 0.36
CA LYS A 609 -9.75 -29.30 0.04
C LYS A 609 -8.94 -28.07 -0.34
N ASP A 610 -9.52 -27.24 -1.19
CA ASP A 610 -8.93 -25.96 -1.59
C ASP A 610 -8.69 -25.05 -0.38
N MET A 611 -7.48 -24.50 -0.28
CA MET A 611 -7.10 -23.51 0.75
C MET A 611 -6.89 -22.14 0.14
N VAL A 612 -7.44 -21.12 0.77
CA VAL A 612 -7.22 -19.71 0.37
C VAL A 612 -5.91 -19.25 0.98
N MET A 613 -4.82 -19.38 0.23
CA MET A 613 -3.46 -19.04 0.67
C MET A 613 -3.04 -17.60 0.30
N GLU A 614 -3.80 -16.93 -0.55
CA GLU A 614 -3.49 -15.56 -1.01
C GLU A 614 -4.75 -14.68 -0.89
N SER A 615 -5.17 -14.04 -1.97
CA SER A 615 -6.35 -13.18 -1.95
C SER A 615 -7.66 -13.96 -1.85
N PRO A 616 -8.55 -13.64 -0.89
CA PRO A 616 -9.86 -14.26 -0.81
C PRO A 616 -10.79 -13.89 -1.99
N PHE A 617 -10.38 -12.94 -2.84
CA PHE A 617 -11.13 -12.49 -4.02
C PHE A 617 -10.64 -13.12 -5.32
N ALA A 618 -9.55 -13.90 -5.27
CA ALA A 618 -9.01 -14.64 -6.42
C ALA A 618 -9.42 -16.11 -6.37
N PRO A 619 -9.45 -16.81 -7.52
CA PRO A 619 -9.55 -18.27 -7.56
C PRO A 619 -8.39 -18.92 -6.80
N VAL A 620 -8.64 -20.07 -6.17
CA VAL A 620 -7.60 -20.86 -5.54
C VAL A 620 -6.68 -21.43 -6.61
N LYS A 621 -5.37 -21.23 -6.47
CA LYS A 621 -4.38 -21.76 -7.41
C LYS A 621 -4.29 -23.28 -7.32
N PRO A 622 -4.07 -23.99 -8.46
CA PRO A 622 -3.65 -25.38 -8.44
C PRO A 622 -2.37 -25.51 -7.61
N THR A 623 -2.39 -26.37 -6.59
CA THR A 623 -1.29 -26.48 -5.63
C THR A 623 -0.82 -27.91 -5.47
N VAL A 624 0.50 -28.09 -5.44
CA VAL A 624 1.19 -29.36 -5.19
C VAL A 624 2.01 -29.24 -3.91
N PHE A 625 1.82 -30.18 -2.99
CA PHE A 625 2.56 -30.26 -1.74
C PHE A 625 3.55 -31.43 -1.82
N PHE A 626 4.83 -31.16 -1.53
CA PHE A 626 5.92 -32.12 -1.46
C PHE A 626 6.24 -32.43 0.00
N SER A 627 6.69 -33.65 0.27
CA SER A 627 7.19 -34.01 1.59
C SER A 627 8.58 -33.44 1.86
N SER A 628 8.81 -32.82 3.03
CA SER A 628 10.14 -32.36 3.48
C SER A 628 11.09 -33.50 3.86
N VAL A 629 10.63 -34.76 3.87
CA VAL A 629 11.44 -35.96 4.10
C VAL A 629 12.34 -36.29 2.90
N LEU A 630 12.25 -35.54 1.80
CA LEU A 630 13.18 -35.69 0.66
C LEU A 630 14.63 -35.51 1.13
N PRO A 631 15.59 -36.33 0.65
CA PRO A 631 17.00 -36.16 0.96
C PRO A 631 17.43 -34.73 0.61
N THR A 632 17.90 -34.01 1.59
CA THR A 632 18.46 -32.66 1.46
C THR A 632 19.56 -32.65 0.41
N GLY A 633 19.27 -32.11 -0.75
CA GLY A 633 20.19 -32.02 -1.88
C GLY A 633 19.55 -31.62 -3.19
N SER A 634 18.20 -31.67 -3.28
CA SER A 634 17.51 -31.49 -4.57
C SER A 634 16.55 -30.29 -4.63
N ILE A 635 16.37 -29.56 -3.55
CA ILE A 635 15.63 -28.27 -3.55
C ILE A 635 16.43 -27.32 -2.64
N SER A 636 17.49 -26.74 -3.18
CA SER A 636 18.12 -25.59 -2.52
C SER A 636 17.25 -24.35 -2.76
N ASN A 637 16.97 -23.65 -1.67
CA ASN A 637 16.30 -22.36 -1.64
C ASN A 637 16.93 -21.33 -2.57
#